data_0f903dc570ff900f0f040a5e9eaacb68
#
_entry.id   0f903dc570ff900f0f040a5e9eaacb68
#
_cell.length_a   1.000
_cell.length_b   1.000
_cell.length_c   1.000
_cell.angle_alpha   90.00
_cell.angle_beta   90.00
_cell.angle_gamma   90.00
#
_symmetry.space_group_name_H-M   'P 1'
#
loop_
_entity.id
_entity.type
_entity.pdbx_description
1 polymer ?
#
loop_
_entity_poly.entity_id
_entity_poly.type
_entity_poly.pdbx_seq_one_letter_code
_entity_poly.pdbx_strand_id
1 'polypeptide(L)'
;MKRIDDCKELLDAWSGGLELPMDGPNWDEPVNWHEEFKRFKGHKGPISVHSPIWELNLASARFEMISQYSYEVYKECLEWSAHIGAEQMVVHPSLYSTRLFMREQSQRRSIDNLKRLGEVAQKLRIDLAVENVGFHEFALFDEDEFVRLFEEIPTISALVDVGHAHINGWDTPGLIRRLGERLSAVHLHDNDGIDDLHLPIGGGTIEWEPIWEALRSQKHAYRSILEYDFDTPLATVLEHASLVKRELRK
;
A
#
# COMPACT_ATOMS: atom_id res chain seq x y z
N MET A 1 1.34 -6.09 16.31
CA MET A 1 0.54 -7.16 15.66
C MET A 1 0.21 -8.21 16.69
N LYS A 2 -1.09 -8.52 16.88
CA LYS A 2 -1.44 -9.76 17.57
C LYS A 2 -0.71 -10.86 16.83
N ARG A 3 -0.04 -11.76 17.53
CA ARG A 3 0.73 -12.83 16.89
C ARG A 3 -0.17 -13.56 15.91
N ILE A 4 0.31 -13.82 14.71
CA ILE A 4 -0.43 -14.57 13.68
C ILE A 4 -0.98 -15.89 14.24
N ASP A 5 -0.28 -16.48 15.20
CA ASP A 5 -0.74 -17.68 15.90
C ASP A 5 -2.07 -17.48 16.65
N ASP A 6 -2.35 -16.27 17.15
CA ASP A 6 -3.63 -15.92 17.81
C ASP A 6 -4.76 -15.73 16.79
N CYS A 7 -4.44 -15.62 15.51
CA CYS A 7 -5.38 -15.43 14.40
C CYS A 7 -5.55 -16.70 13.55
N LYS A 8 -4.90 -17.80 13.88
CA LYS A 8 -4.88 -19.01 13.04
C LYS A 8 -6.27 -19.56 12.75
N GLU A 9 -7.11 -19.68 13.77
CA GLU A 9 -8.49 -20.17 13.60
C GLU A 9 -9.30 -19.27 12.67
N LEU A 10 -9.03 -17.95 12.71
CA LEU A 10 -9.64 -17.01 11.81
C LEU A 10 -9.11 -17.14 10.38
N LEU A 11 -7.78 -17.25 10.22
CA LEU A 11 -7.15 -17.40 8.91
C LEU A 11 -7.63 -18.67 8.21
N ASP A 12 -7.84 -19.76 8.98
CA ASP A 12 -8.38 -21.00 8.46
C ASP A 12 -9.84 -20.87 8.00
N ALA A 13 -10.62 -19.96 8.60
CA ALA A 13 -12.02 -19.67 8.25
C ALA A 13 -12.17 -18.50 7.25
N TRP A 14 -11.15 -17.67 7.09
CA TRP A 14 -11.17 -16.47 6.25
C TRP A 14 -10.85 -16.81 4.80
N SER A 15 -11.78 -16.53 3.90
CA SER A 15 -11.62 -16.71 2.44
C SER A 15 -11.43 -15.39 1.68
N GLY A 16 -11.40 -14.26 2.38
CA GLY A 16 -11.09 -12.95 1.80
C GLY A 16 -9.61 -12.77 1.48
N GLY A 17 -9.25 -11.64 0.91
CA GLY A 17 -7.85 -11.29 0.64
C GLY A 17 -7.03 -11.06 1.91
N LEU A 18 -5.74 -11.24 1.78
CA LEU A 18 -4.75 -10.87 2.79
C LEU A 18 -3.67 -10.00 2.15
N GLU A 19 -3.22 -8.99 2.89
CA GLU A 19 -1.97 -8.30 2.59
C GLU A 19 -0.92 -8.68 3.62
N LEU A 20 0.25 -9.11 3.13
CA LEU A 20 1.34 -9.62 3.96
C LEU A 20 2.46 -8.60 4.03
N PRO A 21 2.74 -7.99 5.21
CA PRO A 21 3.86 -7.08 5.36
C PRO A 21 5.19 -7.84 5.36
N MET A 22 6.13 -7.42 4.54
CA MET A 22 7.45 -8.04 4.44
C MET A 22 8.42 -7.57 5.53
N ASP A 23 8.10 -6.51 6.26
CA ASP A 23 8.84 -6.11 7.46
C ASP A 23 8.66 -7.13 8.61
N GLY A 24 7.68 -8.01 8.48
CA GLY A 24 7.40 -9.09 9.43
C GLY A 24 6.67 -8.63 10.69
N PRO A 25 6.40 -9.57 11.60
CA PRO A 25 5.62 -9.31 12.80
C PRO A 25 6.40 -8.61 13.92
N ASN A 26 7.72 -8.66 13.88
CA ASN A 26 8.60 -8.07 14.88
C ASN A 26 9.58 -7.15 14.16
N TRP A 27 9.41 -5.86 14.34
CA TRP A 27 10.18 -4.81 13.67
C TRP A 27 11.67 -4.77 14.02
N ASP A 28 12.07 -5.45 15.08
CA ASP A 28 13.42 -5.52 15.63
C ASP A 28 14.14 -6.84 15.31
N GLU A 29 13.51 -7.74 14.56
CA GLU A 29 14.08 -9.03 14.19
C GLU A 29 14.20 -9.19 12.67
N PRO A 30 15.30 -9.79 12.16
CA PRO A 30 15.41 -10.12 10.76
C PRO A 30 14.28 -11.06 10.32
N VAL A 31 13.62 -10.74 9.21
CA VAL A 31 12.50 -11.53 8.68
C VAL A 31 13.02 -12.60 7.73
N ASN A 32 12.62 -13.84 7.97
CA ASN A 32 12.73 -14.91 6.99
C ASN A 32 11.38 -15.08 6.28
N TRP A 33 11.22 -14.42 5.14
CA TRP A 33 9.96 -14.43 4.37
C TRP A 33 9.47 -15.84 4.01
N HIS A 34 10.37 -16.79 3.74
CA HIS A 34 9.98 -18.17 3.44
C HIS A 34 9.38 -18.90 4.63
N GLU A 35 9.89 -18.64 5.86
CA GLU A 35 9.33 -19.23 7.06
C GLU A 35 8.00 -18.56 7.43
N GLU A 36 7.91 -17.24 7.33
CA GLU A 36 6.67 -16.50 7.60
C GLU A 36 5.55 -16.93 6.66
N PHE A 37 5.85 -17.07 5.37
CA PHE A 37 4.85 -17.49 4.39
C PHE A 37 4.29 -18.89 4.66
N LYS A 38 5.04 -19.80 5.28
CA LYS A 38 4.51 -21.13 5.64
C LYS A 38 3.25 -21.07 6.49
N ARG A 39 3.08 -19.99 7.27
CA ARG A 39 1.90 -19.74 8.11
C ARG A 39 0.63 -19.51 7.28
N PHE A 40 0.78 -18.98 6.06
CA PHE A 40 -0.32 -18.69 5.14
C PHE A 40 -0.50 -19.77 4.07
N LYS A 41 0.32 -20.83 4.11
CA LYS A 41 0.22 -21.92 3.16
C LYS A 41 -1.14 -22.62 3.25
N GLY A 42 -1.90 -22.54 2.17
CA GLY A 42 -3.27 -23.10 2.10
C GLY A 42 -4.37 -22.06 2.22
N HIS A 43 -4.01 -20.77 2.46
CA HIS A 43 -4.98 -19.69 2.31
C HIS A 43 -5.54 -19.67 0.88
N LYS A 44 -6.87 -19.51 0.74
CA LYS A 44 -7.57 -19.63 -0.55
C LYS A 44 -7.98 -18.30 -1.16
N GLY A 45 -7.85 -17.22 -0.40
CA GLY A 45 -8.12 -15.86 -0.88
C GLY A 45 -6.96 -15.28 -1.68
N PRO A 46 -7.18 -14.17 -2.39
CA PRO A 46 -6.10 -13.43 -3.04
C PRO A 46 -5.09 -12.91 -2.01
N ILE A 47 -3.82 -12.90 -2.40
CA ILE A 47 -2.73 -12.37 -1.58
C ILE A 47 -2.14 -11.15 -2.28
N SER A 48 -2.02 -10.06 -1.54
CA SER A 48 -1.11 -8.96 -1.83
C SER A 48 0.06 -8.98 -0.84
N VAL A 49 1.14 -8.31 -1.21
CA VAL A 49 2.33 -8.18 -0.38
C VAL A 49 2.62 -6.70 -0.21
N HIS A 50 2.79 -6.25 1.01
CA HIS A 50 3.34 -4.93 1.28
C HIS A 50 4.86 -5.05 1.40
N SER A 51 5.59 -4.38 0.51
CA SER A 51 7.06 -4.44 0.52
C SER A 51 7.65 -3.81 1.78
N PRO A 52 8.88 -4.17 2.17
CA PRO A 52 9.52 -3.55 3.33
C PRO A 52 9.65 -2.05 3.15
N ILE A 53 9.46 -1.31 4.24
CA ILE A 53 9.53 0.16 4.25
C ILE A 53 10.76 0.69 4.97
N TRP A 54 11.26 -0.05 5.96
CA TRP A 54 12.34 0.43 6.80
C TRP A 54 13.68 0.45 6.08
N GLU A 55 14.42 1.56 6.25
CA GLU A 55 15.78 1.76 5.70
C GLU A 55 15.87 1.74 4.16
N LEU A 56 14.75 1.68 3.45
CA LEU A 56 14.68 1.67 2.00
C LEU A 56 14.21 3.02 1.46
N ASN A 57 14.81 3.48 0.37
CA ASN A 57 14.43 4.73 -0.27
C ASN A 57 14.78 4.75 -1.76
N LEU A 58 13.80 4.47 -2.62
CA LEU A 58 13.95 4.55 -4.09
C LEU A 58 14.31 5.94 -4.58
N ALA A 59 13.93 6.96 -3.82
CA ALA A 59 14.09 8.37 -4.16
C ALA A 59 15.43 8.98 -3.70
N SER A 60 16.33 8.19 -3.10
CA SER A 60 17.61 8.73 -2.58
C SER A 60 18.44 9.35 -3.70
N ALA A 61 18.36 10.68 -3.84
CA ALA A 61 19.08 11.43 -4.87
C ALA A 61 20.54 11.69 -4.49
N ARG A 62 20.83 11.88 -3.20
CA ARG A 62 22.17 12.22 -2.72
C ARG A 62 23.13 11.03 -2.74
N PHE A 63 22.62 9.84 -2.40
CA PHE A 63 23.42 8.63 -2.33
C PHE A 63 22.79 7.55 -3.23
N GLU A 64 23.36 7.41 -4.42
CA GLU A 64 22.88 6.45 -5.42
C GLU A 64 22.88 5.01 -4.90
N MET A 65 23.85 4.65 -4.05
CA MET A 65 23.94 3.33 -3.44
C MET A 65 22.69 2.96 -2.63
N ILE A 66 22.06 3.91 -1.92
CA ILE A 66 20.82 3.66 -1.15
C ILE A 66 19.68 3.35 -2.12
N SER A 67 19.52 4.17 -3.13
CA SER A 67 18.48 3.99 -4.14
C SER A 67 18.65 2.67 -4.92
N GLN A 68 19.89 2.34 -5.29
CA GLN A 68 20.18 1.07 -5.98
C GLN A 68 19.96 -0.15 -5.06
N TYR A 69 20.38 -0.08 -3.80
CA TYR A 69 20.12 -1.13 -2.82
C TYR A 69 18.61 -1.34 -2.63
N SER A 70 17.85 -0.26 -2.46
CA SER A 70 16.39 -0.33 -2.32
C SER A 70 15.74 -0.97 -3.56
N TYR A 71 16.21 -0.64 -4.76
CA TYR A 71 15.74 -1.25 -5.99
C TYR A 71 15.98 -2.77 -6.00
N GLU A 72 17.19 -3.23 -5.62
CA GLU A 72 17.50 -4.67 -5.60
C GLU A 72 16.63 -5.42 -4.56
N VAL A 73 16.41 -4.82 -3.37
CA VAL A 73 15.52 -5.40 -2.36
C VAL A 73 14.10 -5.52 -2.88
N TYR A 74 13.53 -4.44 -3.46
CA TYR A 74 12.16 -4.50 -3.99
C TYR A 74 12.03 -5.47 -5.17
N LYS A 75 13.07 -5.60 -5.99
CA LYS A 75 13.10 -6.62 -7.04
C LYS A 75 13.06 -8.03 -6.47
N GLU A 76 13.83 -8.32 -5.42
CA GLU A 76 13.78 -9.59 -4.69
C GLU A 76 12.39 -9.84 -4.08
N CYS A 77 11.77 -8.80 -3.52
CA CYS A 77 10.40 -8.87 -3.00
C CYS A 77 9.39 -9.23 -4.09
N LEU A 78 9.52 -8.67 -5.30
CA LEU A 78 8.67 -9.03 -6.45
C LEU A 78 8.86 -10.50 -6.86
N GLU A 79 10.09 -10.97 -6.93
CA GLU A 79 10.39 -12.36 -7.26
C GLU A 79 9.81 -13.32 -6.21
N TRP A 80 9.93 -12.97 -4.94
CA TRP A 80 9.33 -13.72 -3.86
C TRP A 80 7.79 -13.68 -3.88
N SER A 81 7.20 -12.51 -4.13
CA SER A 81 5.74 -12.35 -4.27
C SER A 81 5.19 -13.27 -5.37
N ALA A 82 5.87 -13.34 -6.51
CA ALA A 82 5.52 -14.26 -7.58
C ALA A 82 5.65 -15.73 -7.16
N HIS A 83 6.69 -16.06 -6.40
CA HIS A 83 6.92 -17.43 -5.89
C HIS A 83 5.79 -17.91 -4.98
N ILE A 84 5.24 -17.03 -4.14
CA ILE A 84 4.13 -17.38 -3.25
C ILE A 84 2.75 -17.29 -3.91
N GLY A 85 2.67 -16.85 -5.16
CA GLY A 85 1.42 -16.68 -5.90
C GLY A 85 0.65 -15.42 -5.51
N ALA A 86 1.32 -14.40 -4.99
CA ALA A 86 0.70 -13.10 -4.76
C ALA A 86 0.32 -12.45 -6.11
N GLU A 87 -0.76 -11.70 -6.11
CA GLU A 87 -1.27 -11.02 -7.31
C GLU A 87 -0.80 -9.57 -7.39
N GLN A 88 -0.44 -8.97 -6.26
CA GLN A 88 -0.05 -7.57 -6.13
C GLN A 88 1.09 -7.41 -5.13
N MET A 89 1.96 -6.43 -5.38
CA MET A 89 2.91 -5.92 -4.39
C MET A 89 2.76 -4.41 -4.28
N VAL A 90 2.63 -3.93 -3.05
CA VAL A 90 2.62 -2.51 -2.70
C VAL A 90 4.05 -2.02 -2.51
N VAL A 91 4.36 -0.84 -3.01
CA VAL A 91 5.67 -0.21 -2.87
C VAL A 91 5.54 1.27 -2.56
N HIS A 92 6.37 1.76 -1.65
CA HIS A 92 6.52 3.17 -1.38
C HIS A 92 7.50 3.81 -2.38
N PRO A 93 7.16 4.93 -3.02
CA PRO A 93 8.07 5.64 -3.93
C PRO A 93 9.24 6.29 -3.19
N SER A 94 9.05 6.55 -1.90
CA SER A 94 10.07 7.04 -0.96
C SER A 94 9.64 6.75 0.46
N LEU A 95 10.55 6.61 1.40
CA LEU A 95 10.19 6.53 2.82
C LEU A 95 10.06 7.93 3.42
N TYR A 96 11.08 8.77 3.21
CA TYR A 96 11.07 10.17 3.57
C TYR A 96 11.74 10.96 2.45
N SER A 97 11.07 11.96 1.90
CA SER A 97 11.75 12.88 1.01
C SER A 97 12.70 13.75 1.84
N THR A 98 13.93 13.89 1.38
CA THR A 98 14.79 14.94 1.87
C THR A 98 14.20 16.28 1.44
N ARG A 99 14.36 17.29 2.31
CA ARG A 99 13.84 18.64 2.11
C ARG A 99 13.78 19.10 0.66
N LEU A 100 12.82 19.94 0.36
CA LEU A 100 12.41 20.48 -0.93
C LEU A 100 13.50 20.80 -1.95
N PHE A 101 14.73 21.15 -1.53
CA PHE A 101 15.80 21.52 -2.47
C PHE A 101 16.36 20.37 -3.32
N MET A 102 16.10 19.12 -2.94
CA MET A 102 16.44 17.92 -3.74
C MET A 102 15.21 17.18 -4.27
N ARG A 103 14.01 17.73 -4.09
CA ARG A 103 12.76 17.06 -4.40
C ARG A 103 12.69 16.61 -5.86
N GLU A 104 13.03 17.47 -6.81
CA GLU A 104 13.01 17.12 -8.24
C GLU A 104 13.97 15.99 -8.59
N GLN A 105 15.19 15.98 -7.99
CA GLN A 105 16.15 14.88 -8.22
C GLN A 105 15.63 13.59 -7.61
N SER A 106 15.01 13.66 -6.42
CA SER A 106 14.43 12.53 -5.74
C SER A 106 13.22 11.97 -6.52
N GLN A 107 12.37 12.83 -7.07
CA GLN A 107 11.28 12.43 -7.95
C GLN A 107 11.79 11.70 -9.19
N ARG A 108 12.75 12.29 -9.91
CA ARG A 108 13.37 11.63 -11.08
C ARG A 108 13.96 10.27 -10.74
N ARG A 109 14.68 10.17 -9.63
CA ARG A 109 15.29 8.90 -9.17
C ARG A 109 14.22 7.85 -8.84
N SER A 110 13.17 8.25 -8.13
CA SER A 110 12.03 7.38 -7.83
C SER A 110 11.34 6.90 -9.11
N ILE A 111 11.02 7.80 -10.02
CA ILE A 111 10.38 7.49 -11.31
C ILE A 111 11.22 6.50 -12.12
N ASP A 112 12.53 6.70 -12.22
CA ASP A 112 13.43 5.80 -12.95
C ASP A 112 13.43 4.39 -12.32
N ASN A 113 13.47 4.29 -10.99
CA ASN A 113 13.42 3.00 -10.30
C ASN A 113 12.04 2.33 -10.41
N LEU A 114 10.96 3.09 -10.31
CA LEU A 114 9.61 2.57 -10.48
C LEU A 114 9.37 2.04 -11.91
N LYS A 115 9.89 2.71 -12.95
CA LYS A 115 9.88 2.20 -14.32
C LYS A 115 10.56 0.83 -14.42
N ARG A 116 11.76 0.72 -13.85
CA ARG A 116 12.52 -0.55 -13.84
C ARG A 116 11.81 -1.65 -13.06
N LEU A 117 11.25 -1.35 -11.87
CA LEU A 117 10.47 -2.29 -11.08
C LEU A 117 9.18 -2.70 -11.80
N GLY A 118 8.48 -1.76 -12.45
CA GLY A 118 7.27 -2.04 -13.24
C GLY A 118 7.54 -3.01 -14.38
N GLU A 119 8.70 -2.92 -15.07
CA GLU A 119 9.12 -3.89 -16.09
C GLU A 119 9.38 -5.29 -15.52
N VAL A 120 9.93 -5.37 -14.29
CA VAL A 120 10.13 -6.65 -13.60
C VAL A 120 8.77 -7.23 -13.18
N ALA A 121 7.92 -6.44 -12.56
CA ALA A 121 6.58 -6.83 -12.12
C ALA A 121 5.73 -7.37 -13.29
N GLN A 122 5.77 -6.69 -14.44
CA GLN A 122 5.06 -7.13 -15.66
C GLN A 122 5.54 -8.51 -16.13
N LYS A 123 6.85 -8.78 -16.11
CA LYS A 123 7.41 -10.11 -16.48
C LYS A 123 6.98 -11.20 -15.51
N LEU A 124 6.86 -10.85 -14.24
CA LEU A 124 6.42 -11.75 -13.16
C LEU A 124 4.90 -11.88 -13.08
N ARG A 125 4.14 -11.04 -13.78
CA ARG A 125 2.68 -10.93 -13.74
C ARG A 125 2.16 -10.54 -12.35
N ILE A 126 2.90 -9.68 -11.66
CA ILE A 126 2.51 -9.03 -10.40
C ILE A 126 2.05 -7.62 -10.72
N ASP A 127 0.94 -7.21 -10.12
CA ASP A 127 0.51 -5.81 -10.12
C ASP A 127 1.38 -5.03 -9.13
N LEU A 128 2.20 -4.09 -9.62
CA LEU A 128 3.02 -3.22 -8.77
C LEU A 128 2.22 -1.97 -8.46
N ALA A 129 1.66 -1.91 -7.26
CA ALA A 129 0.87 -0.79 -6.77
C ALA A 129 1.76 0.20 -6.02
N VAL A 130 1.78 1.45 -6.46
CA VAL A 130 2.52 2.53 -5.79
C VAL A 130 1.58 3.29 -4.88
N GLU A 131 2.00 3.47 -3.63
CA GLU A 131 1.21 4.11 -2.59
C GLU A 131 1.53 5.60 -2.45
N ASN A 132 0.52 6.41 -2.12
CA ASN A 132 0.67 7.82 -1.77
C ASN A 132 1.17 7.98 -0.33
N VAL A 133 2.47 8.07 -0.17
CA VAL A 133 3.13 8.18 1.13
C VAL A 133 3.82 9.53 1.34
N GLY A 134 4.12 9.82 2.61
CA GLY A 134 4.74 11.05 3.04
C GLY A 134 3.71 12.14 3.34
N PHE A 135 4.06 13.04 4.26
CA PHE A 135 3.13 14.05 4.77
C PHE A 135 3.64 15.45 4.51
N HIS A 136 2.75 16.33 4.03
CA HIS A 136 3.00 17.74 3.78
C HIS A 136 4.27 17.96 2.92
N GLU A 137 5.23 18.78 3.42
CA GLU A 137 6.49 19.07 2.71
C GLU A 137 7.44 17.86 2.59
N PHE A 138 7.16 16.74 3.27
CA PHE A 138 7.92 15.51 3.15
C PHE A 138 7.31 14.51 2.15
N ALA A 139 6.15 14.81 1.59
CA ALA A 139 5.59 14.03 0.49
C ALA A 139 6.43 14.21 -0.78
N LEU A 140 6.84 13.10 -1.39
CA LEU A 140 7.63 13.15 -2.62
C LEU A 140 6.80 13.67 -3.79
N PHE A 141 5.55 13.27 -3.88
CA PHE A 141 4.57 13.69 -4.88
C PHE A 141 3.41 14.40 -4.19
N ASP A 142 2.94 15.51 -4.76
CA ASP A 142 1.63 16.06 -4.44
C ASP A 142 0.53 15.27 -5.17
N GLU A 143 -0.75 15.61 -4.92
CA GLU A 143 -1.89 14.90 -5.51
C GLU A 143 -1.84 14.87 -7.04
N ASP A 144 -1.53 15.99 -7.68
CA ASP A 144 -1.46 16.09 -9.14
C ASP A 144 -0.26 15.33 -9.70
N GLU A 145 0.88 15.40 -9.03
CA GLU A 145 2.09 14.66 -9.40
C GLU A 145 1.89 13.15 -9.23
N PHE A 146 1.17 12.74 -8.18
CA PHE A 146 0.84 11.34 -7.96
C PHE A 146 -0.02 10.79 -9.11
N VAL A 147 -1.05 11.53 -9.55
CA VAL A 147 -1.86 11.10 -10.71
C VAL A 147 -1.02 11.01 -11.97
N ARG A 148 -0.16 12.01 -12.25
CA ARG A 148 0.72 12.02 -13.43
C ARG A 148 1.71 10.86 -13.45
N LEU A 149 2.11 10.32 -12.30
CA LEU A 149 3.01 9.18 -12.20
C LEU A 149 2.48 7.97 -13.00
N PHE A 150 1.17 7.71 -12.94
CA PHE A 150 0.53 6.58 -13.62
C PHE A 150 0.26 6.83 -15.12
N GLU A 151 0.28 8.08 -15.55
CA GLU A 151 0.31 8.43 -16.97
C GLU A 151 1.71 8.20 -17.55
N GLU A 152 2.75 8.56 -16.78
CA GLU A 152 4.15 8.43 -17.20
C GLU A 152 4.64 6.98 -17.17
N ILE A 153 4.14 6.15 -16.24
CA ILE A 153 4.61 4.77 -16.03
C ILE A 153 3.42 3.80 -16.18
N PRO A 154 3.10 3.35 -17.40
CA PRO A 154 1.93 2.50 -17.62
C PRO A 154 2.05 1.07 -17.04
N THR A 155 3.23 0.67 -16.58
CA THR A 155 3.50 -0.65 -16.00
C THR A 155 3.25 -0.75 -14.50
N ILE A 156 2.83 0.34 -13.86
CA ILE A 156 2.46 0.39 -12.43
C ILE A 156 1.00 0.77 -12.26
N SER A 157 0.45 0.50 -11.10
CA SER A 157 -0.90 0.89 -10.69
C SER A 157 -0.86 1.75 -9.42
N ALA A 158 -1.98 2.36 -9.06
CA ALA A 158 -2.11 3.19 -7.88
C ALA A 158 -2.74 2.40 -6.73
N LEU A 159 -2.15 2.53 -5.56
CA LEU A 159 -2.82 2.30 -4.30
C LEU A 159 -3.07 3.66 -3.64
N VAL A 160 -4.32 3.94 -3.30
CA VAL A 160 -4.69 5.12 -2.52
C VAL A 160 -4.85 4.73 -1.07
N ASP A 161 -3.93 5.21 -0.25
CA ASP A 161 -4.13 5.23 1.19
C ASP A 161 -4.97 6.45 1.55
N VAL A 162 -6.16 6.18 2.12
CA VAL A 162 -7.16 7.19 2.45
C VAL A 162 -6.72 8.06 3.63
N GLY A 163 -6.03 7.47 4.61
CA GLY A 163 -5.52 8.18 5.76
C GLY A 163 -4.39 9.13 5.39
N HIS A 164 -3.44 8.69 4.57
CA HIS A 164 -2.36 9.54 4.05
C HIS A 164 -2.91 10.71 3.22
N ALA A 165 -3.89 10.45 2.36
CA ALA A 165 -4.55 11.49 1.60
C ALA A 165 -5.26 12.52 2.50
N HIS A 166 -5.90 12.05 3.59
CA HIS A 166 -6.56 12.92 4.58
C HIS A 166 -5.59 13.83 5.31
N ILE A 167 -4.47 13.31 5.81
CA ILE A 167 -3.41 14.11 6.45
C ILE A 167 -2.86 15.19 5.52
N ASN A 168 -2.71 14.87 4.24
CA ASN A 168 -2.23 15.80 3.22
C ASN A 168 -3.30 16.80 2.75
N GLY A 169 -4.55 16.67 3.18
CA GLY A 169 -5.67 17.51 2.75
C GLY A 169 -6.03 17.33 1.27
N TRP A 170 -5.80 16.15 0.69
CA TRP A 170 -6.11 15.83 -0.70
C TRP A 170 -7.61 15.61 -0.89
N ASP A 171 -8.10 15.89 -2.09
CA ASP A 171 -9.45 15.49 -2.50
C ASP A 171 -9.50 13.98 -2.79
N THR A 172 -9.54 13.17 -1.73
CA THR A 172 -9.54 11.70 -1.86
C THR A 172 -10.63 11.16 -2.81
N PRO A 173 -11.90 11.63 -2.74
CA PRO A 173 -12.91 11.22 -3.71
C PRO A 173 -12.57 11.63 -5.15
N GLY A 174 -12.04 12.84 -5.34
CA GLY A 174 -11.59 13.34 -6.65
C GLY A 174 -10.38 12.55 -7.17
N LEU A 175 -9.40 12.26 -6.31
CA LEU A 175 -8.24 11.44 -6.63
C LEU A 175 -8.66 10.05 -7.13
N ILE A 176 -9.53 9.35 -6.40
CA ILE A 176 -10.06 8.03 -6.78
C ILE A 176 -10.70 8.07 -8.18
N ARG A 177 -11.51 9.11 -8.47
CA ARG A 177 -12.15 9.25 -9.79
C ARG A 177 -11.13 9.56 -10.90
N ARG A 178 -10.11 10.39 -10.62
CA ARG A 178 -9.05 10.79 -11.57
C ARG A 178 -8.16 9.61 -11.94
N LEU A 179 -7.83 8.75 -10.99
CA LEU A 179 -7.02 7.55 -11.22
C LEU A 179 -7.76 6.56 -12.13
N GLY A 180 -9.09 6.42 -11.99
CA GLY A 180 -9.88 5.52 -12.83
C GLY A 180 -9.27 4.12 -12.86
N GLU A 181 -9.07 3.55 -14.05
CA GLU A 181 -8.51 2.19 -14.23
C GLU A 181 -7.08 2.00 -13.70
N ARG A 182 -6.41 3.08 -13.29
CA ARG A 182 -5.09 2.99 -12.65
C ARG A 182 -5.19 2.63 -11.16
N LEU A 183 -6.34 2.85 -10.53
CA LEU A 183 -6.58 2.46 -9.15
C LEU A 183 -6.67 0.94 -9.04
N SER A 184 -5.75 0.28 -8.37
CA SER A 184 -5.78 -1.18 -8.17
C SER A 184 -6.04 -1.58 -6.73
N ALA A 185 -5.81 -0.69 -5.77
CA ALA A 185 -6.08 -0.93 -4.36
C ALA A 185 -6.37 0.36 -3.59
N VAL A 186 -6.99 0.21 -2.44
CA VAL A 186 -7.15 1.26 -1.42
C VAL A 186 -6.82 0.69 -0.05
N HIS A 187 -6.01 1.41 0.74
CA HIS A 187 -5.89 1.21 2.18
C HIS A 187 -6.95 2.05 2.88
N LEU A 188 -7.67 1.41 3.77
CA LEU A 188 -8.82 1.97 4.48
C LEU A 188 -8.54 1.98 5.97
N HIS A 189 -8.21 3.12 6.50
CA HIS A 189 -8.12 3.42 7.91
C HIS A 189 -8.52 4.88 8.15
N ASP A 190 -8.75 5.24 9.39
CA ASP A 190 -9.12 6.59 9.79
C ASP A 190 -8.00 7.24 10.62
N ASN A 191 -8.00 8.55 10.69
CA ASN A 191 -7.11 9.34 11.54
C ASN A 191 -7.74 10.70 11.87
N ASP A 192 -7.00 11.53 12.59
CA ASP A 192 -7.46 12.86 13.03
C ASP A 192 -7.09 13.99 12.04
N GLY A 193 -6.48 13.66 10.89
CA GLY A 193 -5.97 14.61 9.91
C GLY A 193 -4.59 15.21 10.27
N ILE A 194 -3.93 14.70 11.30
CA ILE A 194 -2.63 15.18 11.80
C ILE A 194 -1.63 14.03 11.84
N ASP A 195 -1.96 12.96 12.57
CA ASP A 195 -1.11 11.79 12.78
C ASP A 195 -1.68 10.56 12.06
N ASP A 196 -0.77 9.71 11.60
CA ASP A 196 -1.11 8.46 10.92
C ASP A 196 -1.48 7.37 11.93
N LEU A 197 -2.71 7.48 12.45
CA LEU A 197 -3.17 6.71 13.61
C LEU A 197 -3.69 5.31 13.26
N HIS A 198 -3.91 4.98 12.00
CA HIS A 198 -4.50 3.71 11.56
C HIS A 198 -5.74 3.27 12.35
N LEU A 199 -6.62 4.24 12.68
CA LEU A 199 -7.85 3.98 13.42
C LEU A 199 -8.86 3.18 12.58
N PRO A 200 -9.74 2.41 13.21
CA PRO A 200 -10.87 1.81 12.50
C PRO A 200 -11.75 2.89 11.83
N ILE A 201 -12.35 2.56 10.69
CA ILE A 201 -13.27 3.42 9.93
C ILE A 201 -14.31 4.05 10.87
N GLY A 202 -14.43 5.38 10.83
CA GLY A 202 -15.30 6.18 11.70
C GLY A 202 -14.73 6.47 13.09
N GLY A 203 -13.47 6.07 13.34
CA GLY A 203 -12.76 6.39 14.59
C GLY A 203 -12.03 7.72 14.57
N GLY A 204 -11.92 8.37 13.44
CA GLY A 204 -11.24 9.65 13.23
C GLY A 204 -12.15 10.73 12.66
N THR A 205 -11.61 11.53 11.74
CA THR A 205 -12.28 12.72 11.19
C THR A 205 -12.55 12.61 9.68
N ILE A 206 -12.27 11.46 9.06
CA ILE A 206 -12.49 11.26 7.61
C ILE A 206 -13.99 11.23 7.30
N GLU A 207 -14.40 12.01 6.31
CA GLU A 207 -15.76 11.95 5.75
C GLU A 207 -15.88 10.78 4.77
N TRP A 208 -16.41 9.65 5.22
CA TRP A 208 -16.41 8.39 4.48
C TRP A 208 -17.42 8.32 3.33
N GLU A 209 -18.60 8.98 3.42
CA GLU A 209 -19.62 8.80 2.39
C GLU A 209 -19.18 9.28 0.99
N PRO A 210 -18.49 10.44 0.81
CA PRO A 210 -17.96 10.83 -0.50
C PRO A 210 -16.92 9.83 -1.05
N ILE A 211 -16.13 9.19 -0.16
CA ILE A 211 -15.15 8.17 -0.53
C ILE A 211 -15.87 6.90 -1.01
N TRP A 212 -16.90 6.44 -0.28
CA TRP A 212 -17.72 5.30 -0.72
C TRP A 212 -18.37 5.54 -2.08
N GLU A 213 -18.91 6.74 -2.30
CA GLU A 213 -19.48 7.12 -3.61
C GLU A 213 -18.44 7.05 -4.72
N ALA A 214 -17.22 7.57 -4.49
CA ALA A 214 -16.15 7.51 -5.46
C ALA A 214 -15.72 6.08 -5.76
N LEU A 215 -15.59 5.23 -4.74
CA LEU A 215 -15.25 3.82 -4.88
C LEU A 215 -16.33 3.03 -5.62
N ARG A 216 -17.62 3.24 -5.31
CA ARG A 216 -18.76 2.62 -6.03
C ARG A 216 -18.81 3.02 -7.50
N SER A 217 -18.32 4.21 -7.83
CA SER A 217 -18.31 4.71 -9.21
C SER A 217 -17.28 4.04 -10.11
N GLN A 218 -16.31 3.32 -9.54
CA GLN A 218 -15.28 2.61 -10.29
C GLN A 218 -15.91 1.43 -11.06
N LYS A 219 -15.53 1.30 -12.34
CA LYS A 219 -16.08 0.26 -13.25
C LYS A 219 -15.19 -0.97 -13.37
N HIS A 220 -14.03 -0.94 -12.76
CA HIS A 220 -13.05 -2.03 -12.77
C HIS A 220 -12.87 -2.60 -11.36
N ALA A 221 -12.24 -3.76 -11.26
CA ALA A 221 -11.93 -4.39 -9.99
C ALA A 221 -10.74 -3.70 -9.32
N TYR A 222 -10.83 -3.46 -8.03
CA TYR A 222 -9.76 -2.99 -7.16
C TYR A 222 -9.85 -3.73 -5.81
N ARG A 223 -8.76 -3.70 -5.04
CA ARG A 223 -8.71 -4.29 -3.70
C ARG A 223 -9.04 -3.24 -2.65
N SER A 224 -9.80 -3.63 -1.64
CA SER A 224 -10.04 -2.82 -0.44
C SER A 224 -9.41 -3.52 0.74
N ILE A 225 -8.42 -2.90 1.36
CA ILE A 225 -7.58 -3.46 2.41
C ILE A 225 -7.81 -2.64 3.67
N LEU A 226 -8.15 -3.29 4.77
CA LEU A 226 -8.23 -2.66 6.08
C LEU A 226 -6.83 -2.65 6.69
N GLU A 227 -6.29 -1.47 6.94
CA GLU A 227 -4.96 -1.29 7.50
C GLU A 227 -5.06 -0.59 8.85
N TYR A 228 -5.33 -1.37 9.88
CA TYR A 228 -5.57 -0.88 11.23
C TYR A 228 -4.37 -1.11 12.14
N ASP A 229 -4.23 -0.23 13.16
CA ASP A 229 -3.23 -0.40 14.20
C ASP A 229 -3.30 -1.80 14.83
N PHE A 230 -2.14 -2.29 15.24
CA PHE A 230 -1.91 -3.63 15.81
C PHE A 230 -2.80 -3.94 17.02
N ASP A 231 -3.21 -2.94 17.78
CA ASP A 231 -4.06 -3.10 18.94
C ASP A 231 -5.55 -3.21 18.60
N THR A 232 -5.93 -3.04 17.33
CA THR A 232 -7.32 -3.14 16.90
C THR A 232 -7.85 -4.56 17.15
N PRO A 233 -8.99 -4.71 17.88
CA PRO A 233 -9.59 -6.02 18.10
C PRO A 233 -9.97 -6.71 16.80
N LEU A 234 -9.69 -8.00 16.69
CA LEU A 234 -10.01 -8.79 15.51
C LEU A 234 -11.52 -8.75 15.16
N ALA A 235 -12.39 -8.73 16.19
CA ALA A 235 -13.83 -8.58 15.98
C ALA A 235 -14.18 -7.31 15.21
N THR A 236 -13.50 -6.19 15.50
CA THR A 236 -13.65 -4.91 14.78
C THR A 236 -13.21 -5.04 13.33
N VAL A 237 -12.09 -5.70 13.07
CA VAL A 237 -11.61 -5.94 11.69
C VAL A 237 -12.63 -6.73 10.88
N LEU A 238 -13.22 -7.78 11.44
CA LEU A 238 -14.25 -8.60 10.77
C LEU A 238 -15.56 -7.84 10.54
N GLU A 239 -15.98 -7.06 11.53
CA GLU A 239 -17.14 -6.18 11.41
C GLU A 239 -16.94 -5.18 10.27
N HIS A 240 -15.76 -4.53 10.22
CA HIS A 240 -15.44 -3.55 9.19
C HIS A 240 -15.19 -4.18 7.82
N ALA A 241 -14.69 -5.38 7.73
CA ALA A 241 -14.68 -6.13 6.46
C ALA A 241 -16.11 -6.35 5.93
N SER A 242 -17.07 -6.58 6.83
CA SER A 242 -18.49 -6.66 6.47
C SER A 242 -19.09 -5.29 6.14
N LEU A 243 -18.67 -4.24 6.85
CA LEU A 243 -19.03 -2.84 6.56
C LEU A 243 -18.61 -2.45 5.14
N VAL A 244 -17.33 -2.64 4.79
CA VAL A 244 -16.80 -2.33 3.45
C VAL A 244 -17.59 -3.05 2.36
N LYS A 245 -17.83 -4.36 2.52
CA LYS A 245 -18.63 -5.13 1.56
C LYS A 245 -20.06 -4.57 1.40
N ARG A 246 -20.66 -4.08 2.47
CA ARG A 246 -22.00 -3.47 2.45
C ARG A 246 -21.98 -2.12 1.76
N GLU A 247 -21.02 -1.27 2.12
CA GLU A 247 -20.92 0.09 1.54
C GLU A 247 -20.63 0.05 0.04
N LEU A 248 -19.78 -0.85 -0.42
CA LEU A 248 -19.46 -0.99 -1.86
C LEU A 248 -20.55 -1.66 -2.70
N ARG A 249 -21.61 -2.20 -2.07
CA ARG A 249 -22.75 -2.83 -2.78
C ARG A 249 -23.99 -1.95 -2.91
N LYS A 250 -24.04 -0.81 -2.23
CA LYS A 250 -25.13 0.16 -2.33
C LYS A 250 -25.17 0.79 -3.73
#